data_6bc379a4467ad4a265f5695ab72fa467
#
_entry.id   6bc379a4467ad4a265f5695ab72fa467
#
_cell.length_a   1.000
_cell.length_b   1.000
_cell.length_c   1.000
_cell.angle_alpha   90.00
_cell.angle_beta   90.00
_cell.angle_gamma   90.00
#
_symmetry.space_group_name_H-M   'P 1'
#
loop_
_entity.id
_entity.type
_entity.pdbx_description
1 polymer ?
#
loop_
_entity_poly.entity_id
_entity_poly.type
_entity_poly.pdbx_seq_one_letter_code
_entity_poly.pdbx_strand_id
1 'polypeptide(L)' 'MTMLLDGRLRDLATQTHLLETKVSSLGWMAGAGAQTLKSMTRAQAHLMLAECDLLDALEANEKKENNNEQ' A
#
# COMPACT_ATOMS: atom_id res chain seq x y z
N MET A 1 20.75 -10.60 -2.41
CA MET A 1 20.57 -9.18 -2.03
C MET A 1 19.23 -8.64 -2.51
N THR A 2 18.86 -8.93 -3.74
CA THR A 2 17.58 -8.52 -4.30
C THR A 2 16.40 -9.18 -3.61
N MET A 3 16.58 -10.41 -3.09
CA MET A 3 15.52 -11.10 -2.34
C MET A 3 15.14 -10.35 -1.07
N LEU A 4 16.10 -9.69 -0.44
CA LEU A 4 15.81 -8.90 0.76
C LEU A 4 14.92 -7.71 0.43
N LEU A 5 15.20 -7.04 -0.70
CA LEU A 5 14.39 -5.92 -1.14
C LEU A 5 12.97 -6.37 -1.49
N ASP A 6 12.85 -7.50 -2.19
CA ASP A 6 11.53 -8.06 -2.52
C ASP A 6 10.72 -8.32 -1.26
N GLY A 7 11.33 -8.93 -0.25
CA GLY A 7 10.65 -9.22 1.01
C GLY A 7 10.18 -7.95 1.70
N ARG A 8 11.00 -6.92 1.69
CA ARG A 8 10.64 -5.64 2.31
C ARG A 8 9.52 -4.94 1.56
N LEU A 9 9.57 -4.98 0.22
CA LEU A 9 8.51 -4.38 -0.58
C LEU A 9 7.18 -5.09 -0.36
N ARG A 10 7.18 -6.42 -0.27
CA ARG A 10 5.97 -7.19 0.01
C ARG A 10 5.42 -6.85 1.40
N ASP A 11 6.30 -6.76 2.40
CA ASP A 11 5.89 -6.40 3.75
C ASP A 11 5.26 -5.02 3.80
N LEU A 12 5.88 -4.05 3.12
CA LEU A 12 5.34 -2.69 3.09
C LEU A 12 3.99 -2.64 2.38
N ALA A 13 3.83 -3.38 1.30
CA ALA A 13 2.56 -3.44 0.59
C ALA A 13 1.48 -4.05 1.50
N THR A 14 1.81 -5.11 2.25
CA THR A 14 0.90 -5.75 3.18
C THR A 14 0.50 -4.79 4.30
N GLN A 15 1.47 -4.08 4.88
CA GLN A 15 1.21 -3.11 5.93
C GLN A 15 0.35 -1.97 5.44
N THR A 16 0.59 -1.50 4.22
CA THR A 16 -0.21 -0.45 3.61
C THR A 16 -1.65 -0.91 3.44
N HIS A 17 -1.85 -2.14 2.97
CA HIS A 17 -3.18 -2.71 2.82
C HIS A 17 -3.91 -2.80 4.16
N LEU A 18 -3.21 -3.21 5.21
CA LEU A 18 -3.79 -3.28 6.55
C LEU A 18 -4.19 -1.89 7.04
N LEU A 19 -3.39 -0.87 6.74
CA LEU A 19 -3.74 0.51 7.10
C LEU A 19 -5.00 0.97 6.38
N GLU A 20 -5.15 0.62 5.09
CA GLU A 20 -6.37 0.92 4.34
C GLU A 20 -7.59 0.35 5.05
N THR A 21 -7.50 -0.90 5.48
CA THR A 21 -8.59 -1.58 6.18
C THR A 21 -8.92 -0.89 7.48
N LYS A 22 -7.89 -0.47 8.23
CA LYS A 22 -8.08 0.22 9.50
C LYS A 22 -8.75 1.59 9.30
N VAL A 23 -8.33 2.32 8.29
CA VAL A 23 -8.94 3.63 7.98
C VAL A 23 -10.41 3.43 7.60
N SER A 24 -10.69 2.43 6.78
CA SER A 24 -12.07 2.12 6.38
C SER A 24 -12.93 1.80 7.60
N SER A 25 -12.39 1.01 8.53
CA SER A 25 -13.11 0.64 9.76
C SER A 25 -13.42 1.86 10.62
N LEU A 26 -12.47 2.80 10.73
CA LEU A 26 -12.67 4.02 11.50
C LEU A 26 -13.77 4.89 10.89
N GLY A 27 -13.87 4.92 9.57
CA GLY A 27 -14.88 5.71 8.88
C GLY A 27 -16.31 5.31 9.20
N TRP A 28 -16.52 4.08 9.68
CA TRP A 28 -17.84 3.59 10.05
C TRP A 28 -18.19 3.85 11.51
N MET A 29 -17.27 4.41 12.28
CA MET A 29 -17.53 4.70 13.69
C MET A 29 -18.48 5.89 13.83
N ALA A 30 -19.37 5.77 14.81
CA ALA A 30 -20.38 6.80 15.06
C ALA A 30 -19.74 8.14 15.39
N GLY A 31 -20.31 9.21 14.88
CA GLY A 31 -19.90 10.57 15.23
C GLY A 31 -18.92 11.22 14.27
N ALA A 32 -18.50 10.50 13.22
CA ALA A 32 -17.63 11.12 12.22
C ALA A 32 -18.43 12.12 11.38
N GLY A 33 -17.99 13.38 11.34
CA GLY A 33 -18.63 14.41 10.54
C GLY A 33 -18.28 14.25 9.06
N ALA A 34 -19.03 14.93 8.19
CA ALA A 34 -18.85 14.84 6.74
C ALA A 34 -17.43 15.23 6.32
N GLN A 35 -16.87 16.27 6.91
CA GLN A 35 -15.52 16.70 6.56
C GLN A 35 -14.47 15.69 7.01
N THR A 36 -14.66 15.07 8.17
CA THR A 36 -13.78 14.01 8.65
C THR A 36 -13.82 12.81 7.71
N LEU A 37 -15.02 12.38 7.31
CA LEU A 37 -15.18 11.26 6.38
C LEU A 37 -14.51 11.56 5.04
N LYS A 38 -14.65 12.79 4.56
CA LYS A 38 -14.05 13.21 3.29
C LYS A 38 -12.53 13.10 3.34
N SER A 39 -11.94 13.58 4.45
CA SER A 39 -10.49 13.51 4.63
C SER A 39 -10.01 12.07 4.76
N MET A 40 -10.76 11.23 5.47
CA MET A 40 -10.42 9.82 5.64
C MET A 40 -10.51 9.06 4.31
N THR A 41 -11.52 9.36 3.50
CA THR A 41 -11.66 8.75 2.18
C THR A 41 -10.46 9.12 1.30
N ARG A 42 -10.01 10.36 1.39
CA ARG A 42 -8.84 10.80 0.65
C ARG A 42 -7.58 10.08 1.12
N ALA A 43 -7.43 9.93 2.43
CA ALA A 43 -6.30 9.21 3.00
C ALA A 43 -6.29 7.75 2.53
N GLN A 44 -7.45 7.11 2.52
CA GLN A 44 -7.58 5.75 2.04
C GLN A 44 -7.18 5.64 0.56
N ALA A 45 -7.60 6.61 -0.26
CA ALA A 45 -7.22 6.63 -1.68
C ALA A 45 -5.71 6.75 -1.85
N HIS A 46 -5.06 7.60 -1.04
CA HIS A 46 -3.61 7.76 -1.07
C HIS A 46 -2.89 6.47 -0.67
N LEU A 47 -3.42 5.75 0.33
CA LEU A 47 -2.85 4.47 0.75
C LEU A 47 -2.99 3.43 -0.35
N MET A 48 -4.12 3.41 -1.04
CA MET A 48 -4.32 2.48 -2.17
C MET A 48 -3.33 2.77 -3.29
N LEU A 49 -3.09 4.04 -3.60
CA LEU A 49 -2.09 4.42 -4.59
C LEU A 49 -0.69 4.01 -4.15
N ALA A 50 -0.38 4.20 -2.87
CA ALA A 50 0.91 3.79 -2.33
C ALA A 50 1.10 2.29 -2.41
N GLU A 51 0.07 1.52 -2.11
CA GLU A 51 0.12 0.07 -2.26
C GLU A 51 0.41 -0.34 -3.70
N CYS A 52 -0.30 0.27 -4.66
CA CYS A 52 -0.08 -0.01 -6.07
C CYS A 52 1.36 0.32 -6.49
N ASP A 53 1.89 1.45 -6.01
CA ASP A 53 3.26 1.84 -6.33
C ASP A 53 4.27 0.87 -5.75
N LEU A 54 4.03 0.36 -4.54
CA LEU A 54 4.90 -0.64 -3.93
C LEU A 54 4.88 -1.95 -4.72
N LEU A 55 3.71 -2.38 -5.18
CA LEU A 55 3.59 -3.58 -6.00
C LEU A 55 4.25 -3.40 -7.36
N ASP A 56 4.13 -2.20 -7.95
CA ASP A 56 4.82 -1.89 -9.20
C ASP A 56 6.33 -1.93 -9.01
N ALA A 57 6.82 -1.40 -7.89
CA ALA A 57 8.24 -1.44 -7.57
C ALA A 57 8.74 -2.88 -7.42
N LEU A 58 7.94 -3.72 -6.76
CA LEU A 58 8.26 -5.13 -6.59
C LEU A 58 8.35 -5.83 -7.95
N GLU A 59 7.36 -5.60 -8.81
CA GLU A 59 7.35 -6.18 -10.15
C GLU A 59 8.56 -5.74 -10.96
N ALA A 60 8.89 -4.45 -10.92
CA ALA A 60 10.04 -3.91 -11.63
C ALA A 60 11.34 -4.54 -11.13
N ASN A 61 11.45 -4.74 -9.81
CA ASN A 61 12.63 -5.35 -9.22
C ASN A 61 12.77 -6.81 -9.64
N GLU A 62 11.67 -7.55 -9.68
CA GLU A 62 11.65 -8.94 -10.13
C GLU A 62 12.07 -9.06 -11.59
N LYS A 63 11.58 -8.17 -12.45
CA LYS A 63 11.97 -8.15 -13.86
C LYS A 63 13.45 -7.84 -14.03
N LYS A 64 13.98 -6.92 -13.24
CA LYS A 64 15.39 -6.58 -13.29
C LYS A 64 16.26 -7.79 -12.93
N GLU A 65 15.87 -8.56 -11.91
CA GLU A 65 16.56 -9.77 -11.52
C GLU A 65 16.58 -10.79 -12.64
N ASN A 66 15.42 -11.01 -13.27
CA ASN A 66 15.31 -11.97 -14.36
C ASN A 66 16.19 -11.57 -15.54
N ASN A 67 16.27 -10.28 -15.85
CA ASN A 67 17.11 -9.79 -16.93
C ASN A 67 18.59 -9.96 -16.61
N ASN A 68 18.96 -9.82 -15.35
CA ASN A 68 20.36 -9.96 -14.93
C ASN A 68 20.84 -11.42 -15.00
N GLU A 69 19.95 -12.37 -14.94
CA GLU A 69 20.27 -13.77 -15.01
C GLU A 69 20.60 -14.25 -16.44
N GLN A 70 20.26 -13.46 -17.42
CA GLN A 70 20.54 -13.76 -18.82
C GLN A 70 21.91 -13.24 -19.20
#